data_5d9e89a6227338f6237e8b3531bd9c2c
#
_entry.id   5d9e89a6227338f6237e8b3531bd9c2c
#
_cell.length_a   1.000
_cell.length_b   1.000
_cell.length_c   1.000
_cell.angle_alpha   90.00
_cell.angle_beta   90.00
_cell.angle_gamma   90.00
#
_symmetry.space_group_name_H-M   'P 1'
#
loop_
_entity.id
_entity.type
_entity.pdbx_description
1 polymer ?
#
loop_
_entity_poly.entity_id
_entity_poly.type
_entity_poly.pdbx_seq_one_letter_code
_entity_poly.pdbx_strand_id
1 'polypeptide(L)'
;MNYKNLNYKIVIAVLVAFLLGYLSNCKQCEKPIQDKVIKEKIKERKEEVKEIEAKTEIKRAELKPLKRINTDLTTKILQAKERKDTVTIVITQDSLIEVQRMQVKTLESVVFMQDKTILGLKEIIEFQEIETNSLQIDIEDRDRDLKKFKRQKNLALIGSAIFSGLLIYILK
;
A
#
# COMPACT_ATOMS: atom_id res chain seq x y z
N MET A 1 14.94 -31.37 61.68
CA MET A 1 14.41 -30.44 60.69
C MET A 1 14.36 -31.15 59.34
N ASN A 2 13.17 -31.33 58.72
CA ASN A 2 12.96 -32.21 57.55
C ASN A 2 13.37 -31.46 56.24
N TYR A 3 14.60 -31.62 55.82
CA TYR A 3 15.16 -30.97 54.62
C TYR A 3 14.45 -31.39 53.31
N LYS A 4 13.71 -32.51 53.29
CA LYS A 4 12.93 -32.95 52.11
C LYS A 4 11.77 -32.03 51.75
N ASN A 5 11.14 -31.35 52.73
CA ASN A 5 10.02 -30.44 52.47
C ASN A 5 10.45 -29.04 52.06
N LEU A 6 11.71 -28.63 52.37
CA LEU A 6 12.23 -27.31 52.01
C LEU A 6 12.58 -27.28 50.51
N ASN A 7 13.18 -28.36 50.00
CA ASN A 7 13.57 -28.43 48.57
C ASN A 7 12.36 -28.44 47.64
N TYR A 8 11.24 -29.06 48.02
CA TYR A 8 10.03 -29.10 47.20
C TYR A 8 9.38 -27.68 47.06
N LYS A 9 9.31 -26.94 48.14
CA LYS A 9 8.74 -25.58 48.12
C LYS A 9 9.58 -24.61 47.28
N ILE A 10 10.90 -24.72 47.31
CA ILE A 10 11.80 -23.90 46.48
C ILE A 10 11.66 -24.24 45.00
N VAL A 11 11.56 -25.54 44.66
CA VAL A 11 11.36 -25.97 43.26
C VAL A 11 10.02 -25.48 42.72
N ILE A 12 8.94 -25.54 43.52
CA ILE A 12 7.65 -25.00 43.10
C ILE A 12 7.70 -23.47 42.94
N ALA A 13 8.34 -22.74 43.85
CA ALA A 13 8.45 -21.29 43.75
C ALA A 13 9.22 -20.86 42.48
N VAL A 14 10.28 -21.57 42.12
CA VAL A 14 11.05 -21.33 40.89
C VAL A 14 10.23 -21.66 39.65
N LEU A 15 9.46 -22.76 39.64
CA LEU A 15 8.56 -23.11 38.52
C LEU A 15 7.43 -22.11 38.34
N VAL A 16 6.82 -21.62 39.42
CA VAL A 16 5.77 -20.59 39.38
C VAL A 16 6.33 -19.26 38.89
N ALA A 17 7.51 -18.86 39.34
CA ALA A 17 8.18 -17.64 38.86
C ALA A 17 8.51 -17.72 37.35
N PHE A 18 8.93 -18.90 36.87
CA PHE A 18 9.20 -19.17 35.47
C PHE A 18 7.92 -19.11 34.61
N LEU A 19 6.82 -19.72 35.09
CA LEU A 19 5.51 -19.67 34.44
C LEU A 19 4.93 -18.27 34.41
N LEU A 20 5.02 -17.49 35.47
CA LEU A 20 4.56 -16.09 35.50
C LEU A 20 5.40 -15.22 34.59
N GLY A 21 6.70 -15.44 34.51
CA GLY A 21 7.58 -14.73 33.54
C GLY A 21 7.25 -15.10 32.08
N TYR A 22 6.87 -16.30 31.80
CA TYR A 22 6.48 -16.76 30.48
C TYR A 22 5.12 -16.18 30.05
N LEU A 23 4.14 -16.14 30.94
CA LEU A 23 2.79 -15.61 30.70
C LEU A 23 2.75 -14.08 30.57
N SER A 24 3.64 -13.36 31.25
CA SER A 24 3.73 -11.89 31.13
C SER A 24 4.35 -11.42 29.81
N ASN A 25 5.05 -12.28 29.07
CA ASN A 25 5.62 -11.97 27.77
C ASN A 25 4.64 -12.15 26.57
N CYS A 26 3.41 -12.64 26.82
CA CYS A 26 2.40 -12.83 25.75
C CYS A 26 1.57 -11.57 25.42
N LYS A 27 2.03 -10.36 25.71
CA LYS A 27 1.34 -9.10 25.31
C LYS A 27 1.63 -8.66 23.88
N GLN A 28 1.66 -9.57 22.92
CA GLN A 28 1.95 -9.24 21.51
C GLN A 28 0.79 -9.52 20.56
N CYS A 29 -0.45 -9.13 20.88
CA CYS A 29 -1.60 -9.46 20.03
C CYS A 29 -2.47 -8.27 19.55
N GLU A 30 -1.99 -7.02 19.48
CA GLU A 30 -2.88 -5.92 19.08
C GLU A 30 -2.48 -5.09 17.84
N LYS A 31 -1.43 -5.46 17.10
CA LYS A 31 -1.01 -4.66 15.91
C LYS A 31 -1.53 -5.08 14.51
N PRO A 32 -2.30 -6.17 14.29
CA PRO A 32 -2.69 -6.55 12.91
C PRO A 32 -3.85 -5.77 12.31
N ILE A 33 -4.55 -4.91 13.07
CA ILE A 33 -5.77 -4.26 12.60
C ILE A 33 -5.45 -3.08 11.67
N GLN A 34 -4.45 -2.27 11.99
CA GLN A 34 -4.07 -1.11 11.18
C GLN A 34 -3.55 -1.49 9.79
N ASP A 35 -2.70 -2.53 9.71
CA ASP A 35 -2.16 -3.00 8.43
C ASP A 35 -3.23 -3.55 7.48
N LYS A 36 -4.26 -4.21 8.02
CA LYS A 36 -5.39 -4.70 7.21
C LYS A 36 -6.19 -3.55 6.61
N VAL A 37 -6.48 -2.53 7.41
CA VAL A 37 -7.24 -1.35 6.96
C VAL A 37 -6.49 -0.58 5.86
N ILE A 38 -5.17 -0.42 6.01
CA ILE A 38 -4.34 0.25 4.99
C ILE A 38 -4.32 -0.56 3.70
N LYS A 39 -4.14 -1.88 3.77
CA LYS A 39 -4.15 -2.77 2.61
C LYS A 39 -5.49 -2.78 1.87
N GLU A 40 -6.60 -2.76 2.59
CA GLU A 40 -7.94 -2.65 2.01
C GLU A 40 -8.12 -1.33 1.28
N LYS A 41 -7.72 -0.21 1.89
CA LYS A 41 -7.76 1.12 1.24
C LYS A 41 -6.90 1.18 -0.03
N ILE A 42 -5.69 0.64 0.00
CA ILE A 42 -4.82 0.57 -1.18
C ILE A 42 -5.49 -0.26 -2.28
N LYS A 43 -6.13 -1.38 -1.93
CA LYS A 43 -6.82 -2.22 -2.90
C LYS A 43 -8.01 -1.50 -3.53
N GLU A 44 -8.85 -0.88 -2.72
CA GLU A 44 -10.01 -0.10 -3.15
C GLU A 44 -9.60 1.04 -4.12
N ARG A 45 -8.57 1.82 -3.74
CA ARG A 45 -8.04 2.89 -4.60
C ARG A 45 -7.44 2.37 -5.91
N LYS A 46 -6.78 1.23 -5.90
CA LYS A 46 -6.28 0.60 -7.14
C LYS A 46 -7.41 0.17 -8.07
N GLU A 47 -8.53 -0.30 -7.54
CA GLU A 47 -9.71 -0.66 -8.33
C GLU A 47 -10.37 0.59 -8.92
N GLU A 48 -10.53 1.66 -8.15
CA GLU A 48 -11.04 2.95 -8.64
C GLU A 48 -10.16 3.55 -9.76
N VAL A 49 -8.84 3.54 -9.59
CA VAL A 49 -7.90 4.02 -10.61
C VAL A 49 -8.05 3.22 -11.89
N LYS A 50 -8.14 1.89 -11.84
CA LYS A 50 -8.35 1.04 -13.01
C LYS A 50 -9.68 1.34 -13.73
N GLU A 51 -10.74 1.60 -12.98
CA GLU A 51 -12.04 1.97 -13.55
C GLU A 51 -11.96 3.32 -14.30
N ILE A 52 -11.27 4.30 -13.72
CA ILE A 52 -11.04 5.62 -14.36
C ILE A 52 -10.18 5.45 -15.62
N GLU A 53 -9.13 4.64 -15.58
CA GLU A 53 -8.29 4.33 -16.74
C GLU A 53 -9.10 3.70 -17.88
N ALA A 54 -9.94 2.72 -17.57
CA ALA A 54 -10.82 2.10 -18.57
C ALA A 54 -11.78 3.12 -19.21
N LYS A 55 -12.39 4.00 -18.41
CA LYS A 55 -13.23 5.09 -18.91
C LYS A 55 -12.43 6.08 -19.79
N THR A 56 -11.20 6.35 -19.42
CA THR A 56 -10.29 7.22 -20.19
C THR A 56 -9.98 6.62 -21.55
N GLU A 57 -9.72 5.31 -21.64
CA GLU A 57 -9.48 4.63 -22.92
C GLU A 57 -10.72 4.64 -23.82
N ILE A 58 -11.92 4.49 -23.27
CA ILE A 58 -13.17 4.64 -24.04
C ILE A 58 -13.25 6.04 -24.64
N LYS A 59 -12.99 7.08 -23.84
CA LYS A 59 -13.02 8.46 -24.32
C LYS A 59 -11.94 8.75 -25.37
N ARG A 60 -10.75 8.19 -25.23
CA ARG A 60 -9.71 8.26 -26.28
C ARG A 60 -10.13 7.57 -27.57
N ALA A 61 -10.85 6.45 -27.47
CA ALA A 61 -11.37 5.76 -28.65
C ALA A 61 -12.41 6.63 -29.40
N GLU A 62 -13.23 7.42 -28.70
CA GLU A 62 -14.18 8.37 -29.31
C GLU A 62 -13.48 9.46 -30.13
N LEU A 63 -12.22 9.83 -29.82
CA LEU A 63 -11.48 10.82 -30.60
C LEU A 63 -11.05 10.35 -31.98
N LYS A 64 -10.88 9.05 -32.19
CA LYS A 64 -10.42 8.50 -33.48
C LYS A 64 -11.40 8.81 -34.64
N PRO A 65 -12.70 8.51 -34.51
CA PRO A 65 -13.67 8.86 -35.56
C PRO A 65 -13.78 10.38 -35.76
N LEU A 66 -13.76 11.18 -34.68
CA LEU A 66 -13.81 12.63 -34.79
C LEU A 66 -12.62 13.21 -35.56
N LYS A 67 -11.42 12.66 -35.38
CA LYS A 67 -10.24 13.06 -36.17
C LYS A 67 -10.39 12.73 -37.63
N ARG A 68 -10.96 11.56 -37.97
CA ARG A 68 -11.21 11.20 -39.39
C ARG A 68 -12.22 12.14 -40.03
N ILE A 69 -13.34 12.41 -39.36
CA ILE A 69 -14.36 13.34 -39.85
C ILE A 69 -13.76 14.75 -40.06
N ASN A 70 -12.93 15.21 -39.12
CA ASN A 70 -12.24 16.49 -39.27
C ASN A 70 -11.37 16.54 -40.52
N THR A 71 -10.59 15.49 -40.78
CA THR A 71 -9.75 15.39 -41.99
C THR A 71 -10.60 15.35 -43.25
N ASP A 72 -11.70 14.58 -43.28
CA ASP A 72 -12.59 14.50 -44.44
C ASP A 72 -13.27 15.85 -44.75
N LEU A 73 -13.74 16.57 -43.73
CA LEU A 73 -14.34 17.88 -43.88
C LEU A 73 -13.31 18.93 -44.38
N THR A 74 -12.10 18.85 -43.85
CA THR A 74 -11.01 19.73 -44.32
C THR A 74 -10.71 19.51 -45.82
N THR A 75 -10.67 18.25 -46.25
CA THR A 75 -10.47 17.87 -47.66
C THR A 75 -11.60 18.39 -48.53
N LYS A 76 -12.86 18.25 -48.06
CA LYS A 76 -14.04 18.77 -48.82
C LYS A 76 -13.97 20.31 -48.99
N ILE A 77 -13.55 21.04 -47.94
CA ILE A 77 -13.37 22.49 -48.02
C ILE A 77 -12.32 22.85 -49.06
N LEU A 78 -11.20 22.14 -49.13
CA LEU A 78 -10.16 22.38 -50.13
C LEU A 78 -10.70 22.17 -51.56
N GLN A 79 -11.39 21.05 -51.79
CA GLN A 79 -12.01 20.74 -53.09
C GLN A 79 -13.09 21.77 -53.51
N ALA A 80 -13.90 22.24 -52.52
CA ALA A 80 -14.91 23.27 -52.79
C ALA A 80 -14.28 24.62 -53.14
N LYS A 81 -13.14 24.98 -52.47
CA LYS A 81 -12.35 26.17 -52.84
C LYS A 81 -11.84 26.13 -54.25
N GLU A 82 -11.31 24.99 -54.72
CA GLU A 82 -10.85 24.81 -56.11
C GLU A 82 -11.98 25.02 -57.12
N ARG A 83 -13.21 24.57 -56.78
CA ARG A 83 -14.41 24.72 -57.59
C ARG A 83 -15.11 26.08 -57.47
N LYS A 84 -14.62 26.96 -56.59
CA LYS A 84 -15.25 28.22 -56.21
C LYS A 84 -16.70 28.09 -55.71
N ASP A 85 -17.00 26.96 -55.09
CA ASP A 85 -18.33 26.67 -54.52
C ASP A 85 -18.45 27.24 -53.08
N THR A 86 -18.87 28.46 -53.02
CA THR A 86 -18.95 29.21 -51.74
C THR A 86 -19.99 28.62 -50.79
N VAL A 87 -21.10 28.05 -51.30
CA VAL A 87 -22.16 27.48 -50.47
C VAL A 87 -21.65 26.22 -49.73
N THR A 88 -21.00 25.34 -50.50
CA THR A 88 -20.41 24.10 -49.92
C THR A 88 -19.29 24.46 -48.91
N ILE A 89 -18.51 25.52 -49.16
CA ILE A 89 -17.49 25.96 -48.20
C ILE A 89 -18.12 26.38 -46.88
N VAL A 90 -19.16 27.22 -46.88
CA VAL A 90 -19.80 27.69 -45.64
C VAL A 90 -20.42 26.56 -44.84
N ILE A 91 -21.23 25.69 -45.47
CA ILE A 91 -21.87 24.56 -44.81
C ILE A 91 -20.82 23.61 -44.22
N THR A 92 -19.74 23.34 -44.95
CA THR A 92 -18.70 22.42 -44.49
C THR A 92 -17.88 23.01 -43.35
N GLN A 93 -17.66 24.36 -43.37
CA GLN A 93 -16.99 25.06 -42.26
C GLN A 93 -17.80 24.98 -40.97
N ASP A 94 -19.11 25.19 -41.03
CA ASP A 94 -19.97 25.06 -39.83
C ASP A 94 -19.90 23.63 -39.25
N SER A 95 -19.97 22.63 -40.12
CA SER A 95 -19.80 21.23 -39.71
C SER A 95 -18.42 20.96 -39.11
N LEU A 96 -17.36 21.55 -39.66
CA LEU A 96 -16.00 21.42 -39.13
C LEU A 96 -15.85 22.04 -37.73
N ILE A 97 -16.45 23.22 -37.54
CA ILE A 97 -16.47 23.90 -36.25
C ILE A 97 -17.15 23.03 -35.19
N GLU A 98 -18.29 22.42 -35.54
CA GLU A 98 -19.00 21.55 -34.60
C GLU A 98 -18.19 20.27 -34.23
N VAL A 99 -17.55 19.65 -35.22
CA VAL A 99 -16.66 18.49 -34.97
C VAL A 99 -15.48 18.89 -34.08
N GLN A 100 -14.88 20.06 -34.31
CA GLN A 100 -13.79 20.57 -33.47
C GLN A 100 -14.26 20.84 -32.04
N ARG A 101 -15.45 21.40 -31.84
CA ARG A 101 -16.05 21.59 -30.51
C ARG A 101 -16.24 20.24 -29.80
N MET A 102 -16.72 19.21 -30.49
CA MET A 102 -16.84 17.87 -29.90
C MET A 102 -15.46 17.28 -29.53
N GLN A 103 -14.45 17.48 -30.39
CA GLN A 103 -13.08 17.07 -30.06
C GLN A 103 -12.54 17.74 -28.78
N VAL A 104 -12.73 19.05 -28.67
CA VAL A 104 -12.30 19.80 -27.46
C VAL A 104 -12.99 19.26 -26.22
N LYS A 105 -14.31 19.12 -26.23
CA LYS A 105 -15.06 18.56 -25.08
C LYS A 105 -14.59 17.15 -24.70
N THR A 106 -14.30 16.31 -25.69
CA THR A 106 -13.80 14.96 -25.43
C THR A 106 -12.40 15.00 -24.83
N LEU A 107 -11.52 15.88 -25.32
CA LEU A 107 -10.17 16.08 -24.78
C LEU A 107 -10.22 16.61 -23.34
N GLU A 108 -11.07 17.58 -23.05
CA GLU A 108 -11.26 18.11 -21.70
C GLU A 108 -11.70 16.99 -20.74
N SER A 109 -12.61 16.12 -21.19
CA SER A 109 -13.03 14.95 -20.39
C SER A 109 -11.87 13.98 -20.16
N VAL A 110 -11.01 13.74 -21.15
CA VAL A 110 -9.81 12.88 -21.01
C VAL A 110 -8.84 13.47 -20.01
N VAL A 111 -8.56 14.77 -20.11
CA VAL A 111 -7.67 15.47 -19.17
C VAL A 111 -8.20 15.38 -17.75
N PHE A 112 -9.48 15.67 -17.54
CA PHE A 112 -10.11 15.56 -16.24
C PHE A 112 -10.01 14.16 -15.61
N MET A 113 -10.19 13.10 -16.43
CA MET A 113 -10.03 11.72 -15.96
C MET A 113 -8.57 11.41 -15.62
N GLN A 114 -7.61 11.92 -16.41
CA GLN A 114 -6.18 11.75 -16.13
C GLN A 114 -5.78 12.44 -14.83
N ASP A 115 -6.30 13.63 -14.55
CA ASP A 115 -6.06 14.32 -13.28
C ASP A 115 -6.58 13.50 -12.09
N LYS A 116 -7.77 12.91 -12.22
CA LYS A 116 -8.29 11.99 -11.20
C LYS A 116 -7.42 10.75 -11.00
N THR A 117 -6.90 10.18 -12.09
CA THR A 117 -5.96 9.05 -12.02
C THR A 117 -4.70 9.46 -11.24
N ILE A 118 -4.14 10.63 -11.54
CA ILE A 118 -2.94 11.14 -10.86
C ILE A 118 -3.21 11.34 -9.36
N LEU A 119 -4.36 11.89 -9.00
CA LEU A 119 -4.74 12.05 -7.59
C LEU A 119 -4.87 10.69 -6.88
N GLY A 120 -5.55 9.74 -7.50
CA GLY A 120 -5.68 8.39 -6.93
C GLY A 120 -4.33 7.68 -6.76
N LEU A 121 -3.40 7.84 -7.70
CA LEU A 121 -2.05 7.30 -7.60
C LEU A 121 -1.23 7.96 -6.48
N LYS A 122 -1.37 9.28 -6.29
CA LYS A 122 -0.73 9.98 -5.17
C LYS A 122 -1.21 9.44 -3.82
N GLU A 123 -2.52 9.26 -3.65
CA GLU A 123 -3.08 8.68 -2.43
C GLU A 123 -2.57 7.25 -2.17
N ILE A 124 -2.42 6.43 -3.23
CA ILE A 124 -1.84 5.09 -3.11
C ILE A 124 -0.39 5.17 -2.61
N ILE A 125 0.41 6.11 -3.14
CA ILE A 125 1.79 6.32 -2.71
C ILE A 125 1.84 6.71 -1.24
N GLU A 126 1.01 7.66 -0.80
CA GLU A 126 0.93 8.09 0.61
C GLU A 126 0.59 6.91 1.53
N PHE A 127 -0.39 6.07 1.17
CA PHE A 127 -0.71 4.88 1.96
C PHE A 127 0.43 3.86 1.99
N GLN A 128 1.16 3.69 0.88
CA GLN A 128 2.33 2.81 0.83
C GLN A 128 3.49 3.34 1.68
N GLU A 129 3.70 4.65 1.73
CA GLU A 129 4.69 5.26 2.62
C GLU A 129 4.34 5.05 4.09
N ILE A 130 3.06 5.19 4.47
CA ILE A 130 2.60 4.90 5.84
C ILE A 130 2.82 3.42 6.18
N GLU A 131 2.48 2.49 5.26
CA GLU A 131 2.70 1.05 5.46
C GLU A 131 4.19 0.75 5.63
N THR A 132 5.04 1.33 4.78
CA THR A 132 6.50 1.13 4.83
C THR A 132 7.09 1.64 6.15
N ASN A 133 6.69 2.83 6.59
CA ASN A 133 7.14 3.40 7.86
C ASN A 133 6.70 2.55 9.06
N SER A 134 5.46 2.04 9.05
CA SER A 134 4.96 1.13 10.08
C SER A 134 5.78 -0.16 10.14
N LEU A 135 6.07 -0.77 8.99
CA LEU A 135 6.90 -1.96 8.89
C LEU A 135 8.32 -1.72 9.37
N GLN A 136 8.89 -0.56 9.07
CA GLN A 136 10.24 -0.21 9.53
C GLN A 136 10.31 -0.09 11.05
N ILE A 137 9.32 0.54 11.68
CA ILE A 137 9.20 0.62 13.15
C ILE A 137 9.09 -0.78 13.75
N ASP A 138 8.28 -1.66 13.15
CA ASP A 138 8.11 -3.04 13.64
C ASP A 138 9.41 -3.86 13.51
N ILE A 139 10.20 -3.64 12.46
CA ILE A 139 11.53 -4.27 12.30
C ILE A 139 12.48 -3.78 13.39
N GLU A 140 12.55 -2.47 13.64
CA GLU A 140 13.40 -1.89 14.68
C GLU A 140 13.03 -2.41 16.08
N ASP A 141 11.73 -2.51 16.38
CA ASP A 141 11.26 -3.05 17.66
C ASP A 141 11.63 -4.54 17.81
N ARG A 142 11.46 -5.34 16.76
CA ARG A 142 11.90 -6.76 16.77
C ARG A 142 13.41 -6.89 16.95
N ASP A 143 14.21 -6.04 16.32
CA ASP A 143 15.65 -6.04 16.49
C ASP A 143 16.06 -5.67 17.93
N ARG A 144 15.37 -4.72 18.55
CA ARG A 144 15.56 -4.40 19.97
C ARG A 144 15.22 -5.58 20.87
N ASP A 145 14.12 -6.26 20.60
CA ASP A 145 13.69 -7.43 21.37
C ASP A 145 14.63 -8.61 21.18
N LEU A 146 15.11 -8.86 19.97
CA LEU A 146 16.14 -9.87 19.71
C LEU A 146 17.44 -9.58 20.47
N LYS A 147 17.87 -8.32 20.53
CA LYS A 147 19.06 -7.91 21.31
C LYS A 147 18.83 -8.13 22.81
N LYS A 148 17.65 -7.79 23.34
CA LYS A 148 17.27 -8.07 24.74
C LYS A 148 17.26 -9.58 25.01
N PHE A 149 16.63 -10.37 24.15
CA PHE A 149 16.58 -11.82 24.27
C PHE A 149 17.98 -12.47 24.25
N LYS A 150 18.85 -12.03 23.34
CA LYS A 150 20.25 -12.52 23.31
C LYS A 150 20.99 -12.20 24.63
N ARG A 151 20.81 -10.99 25.19
CA ARG A 151 21.40 -10.62 26.48
C ARG A 151 20.83 -11.48 27.63
N GLN A 152 19.51 -11.69 27.69
CA GLN A 152 18.87 -12.52 28.70
C GLN A 152 19.32 -13.99 28.60
N LYS A 153 19.43 -14.55 27.38
CA LYS A 153 19.95 -15.89 27.15
C LYS A 153 21.38 -16.03 27.68
N ASN A 154 22.24 -15.07 27.38
CA ASN A 154 23.63 -15.10 27.85
C ASN A 154 23.71 -15.01 29.39
N LEU A 155 22.90 -14.14 30.02
CA LEU A 155 22.81 -14.05 31.49
C LEU A 155 22.28 -15.34 32.11
N ALA A 156 21.27 -15.97 31.51
CA ALA A 156 20.75 -17.25 31.96
C ALA A 156 21.78 -18.38 31.87
N LEU A 157 22.60 -18.41 30.78
CA LEU A 157 23.68 -19.38 30.63
C LEU A 157 24.77 -19.20 31.68
N ILE A 158 25.19 -17.95 31.95
CA ILE A 158 26.15 -17.62 32.99
C ILE A 158 25.58 -18.01 34.38
N GLY A 159 24.35 -17.64 34.66
CA GLY A 159 23.66 -17.98 35.91
C GLY A 159 23.57 -19.50 36.13
N SER A 160 23.22 -20.25 35.09
CA SER A 160 23.15 -21.71 35.18
C SER A 160 24.52 -22.36 35.42
N ALA A 161 25.57 -21.84 34.79
CA ALA A 161 26.93 -22.33 35.02
C ALA A 161 27.43 -22.07 36.44
N ILE A 162 27.16 -20.89 36.99
CA ILE A 162 27.50 -20.53 38.38
C ILE A 162 26.71 -21.41 39.34
N PHE A 163 25.41 -21.62 39.12
CA PHE A 163 24.55 -22.43 39.95
C PHE A 163 24.98 -23.91 39.96
N SER A 164 25.35 -24.44 38.79
CA SER A 164 25.86 -25.82 38.67
C SER A 164 27.19 -25.97 39.38
N GLY A 165 28.08 -25.02 39.31
CA GLY A 165 29.37 -25.01 40.03
C GLY A 165 29.19 -24.97 41.56
N LEU A 166 28.26 -24.14 42.04
CA LEU A 166 27.91 -24.06 43.47
C LEU A 166 27.30 -25.38 43.97
N LEU A 167 26.41 -26.03 43.19
CA LEU A 167 25.82 -27.31 43.52
C LEU A 167 26.88 -28.41 43.67
N ILE A 168 27.85 -28.46 42.74
CA ILE A 168 28.97 -29.41 42.79
C ILE A 168 29.84 -29.17 44.05
N TYR A 169 30.07 -27.89 44.38
CA TYR A 169 30.86 -27.52 45.57
C TYR A 169 30.17 -27.90 46.89
N ILE A 170 28.84 -27.78 46.98
CA ILE A 170 28.07 -28.11 48.18
C ILE A 170 27.87 -29.61 48.37
N LEU A 171 27.87 -30.39 47.28
CA LEU A 171 27.67 -31.85 47.30
C LEU A 171 28.99 -32.63 47.49
N LYS A 172 30.12 -31.98 47.51
CA LYS A 172 31.43 -32.55 47.76
C LYS A 172 31.85 -32.36 49.23
#